data_eb4db05143341b6de8b536f76480b979
#
_entry.id   eb4db05143341b6de8b536f76480b979
#
_cell.length_a   1.000
_cell.length_b   1.000
_cell.length_c   1.000
_cell.angle_alpha   90.00
_cell.angle_beta   90.00
_cell.angle_gamma   90.00
#
_symmetry.space_group_name_H-M   'P 1'
#
loop_
_entity.id
_entity.type
_entity.pdbx_description
1 polymer ?
#
loop_
_entity_poly.entity_id
_entity_poly.type
_entity_poly.pdbx_seq_one_letter_code
_entity_poly.pdbx_strand_id
1 'polypeptide(L)'
;IFMKNNLSSYGEGNIKHPKKKFEKVVRVPPEGYESSNDFFEDVFMDKDMIWMGQNTNHLHGDIIADAMASCAKAKEYCKYPPPEGFSELKQLILDDLGFKNSDVLLTAGATESLYLCMQALLGPQDNVVMSDPGYLIIGNFANRFAGEVRYVPVYNEECGYKLTPELLRENMDENTKMVVLIDPLNPLGSGYTEEEIKEFFKEEKKYKTR
;
A
#
# COMPACT_ATOMS: atom_id res chain seq x y z
N ILE A 1 7.14 1.32 0.94
CA ILE A 1 7.03 2.31 -0.15
C ILE A 1 8.26 3.21 -0.05
N PHE A 2 9.13 3.18 -1.06
CA PHE A 2 10.32 4.04 -1.14
C PHE A 2 10.06 5.17 -2.11
N MET A 3 10.38 6.40 -1.73
CA MET A 3 10.04 7.60 -2.47
C MET A 3 11.29 8.37 -2.87
N LYS A 4 11.32 8.82 -4.13
CA LYS A 4 12.36 9.71 -4.64
C LYS A 4 12.03 11.14 -4.20
N ASN A 5 12.77 11.67 -3.23
CA ASN A 5 12.57 13.03 -2.74
C ASN A 5 13.02 14.08 -3.76
N ASN A 6 12.10 14.62 -4.54
CA ASN A 6 12.25 15.89 -5.23
C ASN A 6 10.95 16.72 -5.04
N LEU A 7 10.76 17.22 -3.82
CA LEU A 7 9.65 18.13 -3.49
C LEU A 7 9.85 19.55 -4.06
N SER A 8 10.99 19.84 -4.72
CA SER A 8 11.33 21.21 -5.13
C SER A 8 10.86 21.64 -6.51
N SER A 9 10.10 20.83 -7.25
CA SER A 9 9.67 21.17 -8.63
C SER A 9 8.17 21.22 -8.86
N TYR A 10 7.36 21.19 -7.81
CA TYR A 10 5.93 21.48 -8.00
C TYR A 10 5.70 22.99 -7.99
N GLY A 11 6.01 23.63 -9.15
CA GLY A 11 5.46 24.93 -9.45
C GLY A 11 3.94 24.85 -9.51
N GLU A 12 3.25 25.94 -9.18
CA GLU A 12 1.80 26.14 -9.26
C GLU A 12 1.25 25.96 -10.70
N GLY A 13 1.42 24.79 -11.27
CA GLY A 13 0.87 24.41 -12.55
C GLY A 13 -0.42 23.64 -12.35
N ASN A 14 -1.52 24.13 -12.93
CA ASN A 14 -2.80 23.43 -13.04
C ASN A 14 -2.56 21.98 -13.48
N ILE A 15 -2.53 21.06 -12.53
CA ILE A 15 -2.45 19.63 -12.78
C ILE A 15 -3.80 19.22 -13.38
N LYS A 16 -3.90 19.30 -14.70
CA LYS A 16 -4.98 18.62 -15.42
C LYS A 16 -4.66 17.14 -15.36
N HIS A 17 -5.15 16.47 -14.33
CA HIS A 17 -5.17 15.01 -14.33
C HIS A 17 -5.87 14.57 -15.61
N PRO A 18 -5.21 13.81 -16.50
CA PRO A 18 -5.92 13.21 -17.60
C PRO A 18 -7.03 12.37 -16.98
N LYS A 19 -8.27 12.63 -17.38
CA LYS A 19 -9.41 11.78 -17.00
C LYS A 19 -9.22 10.43 -17.70
N LYS A 20 -8.23 9.63 -17.28
CA LYS A 20 -8.21 8.22 -17.61
C LYS A 20 -9.51 7.69 -17.03
N LYS A 21 -10.44 7.29 -17.91
CA LYS A 21 -11.60 6.48 -17.51
C LYS A 21 -11.04 5.37 -16.65
N PHE A 22 -11.63 5.15 -15.47
CA PHE A 22 -11.41 3.92 -14.73
C PHE A 22 -11.66 2.78 -15.71
N GLU A 23 -10.63 2.14 -16.22
CA GLU A 23 -10.79 0.80 -16.73
C GLU A 23 -11.24 0.01 -15.53
N LYS A 24 -12.49 -0.43 -15.59
CA LYS A 24 -13.11 -1.23 -14.57
C LYS A 24 -12.19 -2.42 -14.39
N VAL A 25 -11.53 -2.55 -13.24
CA VAL A 25 -10.87 -3.81 -12.89
C VAL A 25 -12.00 -4.83 -12.86
N VAL A 26 -12.13 -5.58 -13.93
CA VAL A 26 -13.13 -6.62 -14.05
C VAL A 26 -12.62 -7.75 -13.14
N ARG A 27 -13.06 -7.73 -11.89
CA ARG A 27 -12.99 -8.93 -11.08
C ARG A 27 -13.94 -9.92 -11.71
N VAL A 28 -13.39 -10.96 -12.30
CA VAL A 28 -14.18 -12.08 -12.76
C VAL A 28 -14.73 -12.76 -11.51
N PRO A 29 -16.04 -12.77 -11.29
CA PRO A 29 -16.60 -13.48 -10.14
C PRO A 29 -16.26 -14.98 -10.26
N PRO A 30 -16.16 -15.72 -9.14
CA PRO A 30 -16.04 -17.16 -9.17
C PRO A 30 -17.19 -17.80 -9.96
N GLU A 31 -16.94 -18.98 -10.52
CA GLU A 31 -17.95 -19.71 -11.29
C GLU A 31 -19.23 -19.90 -10.47
N GLY A 32 -20.37 -19.58 -11.06
CA GLY A 32 -21.68 -19.67 -10.42
C GLY A 32 -22.17 -18.38 -9.73
N TYR A 33 -21.37 -17.31 -9.75
CA TYR A 33 -21.76 -16.02 -9.17
C TYR A 33 -21.87 -14.93 -10.24
N GLU A 34 -22.86 -14.05 -10.11
CA GLU A 34 -23.07 -12.92 -11.02
C GLU A 34 -22.09 -11.78 -10.70
N SER A 35 -21.70 -11.63 -9.45
CA SER A 35 -20.74 -10.62 -9.00
C SER A 35 -19.81 -11.14 -7.90
N SER A 36 -18.68 -10.46 -7.71
CA SER A 36 -17.80 -10.74 -6.56
C SER A 36 -18.46 -10.45 -5.22
N ASN A 37 -19.45 -9.53 -5.18
CA ASN A 37 -20.18 -9.23 -3.96
C ASN A 37 -21.06 -10.41 -3.54
N ASP A 38 -21.78 -11.01 -4.47
CA ASP A 38 -22.66 -12.15 -4.18
C ASP A 38 -21.83 -13.32 -3.60
N PHE A 39 -20.66 -13.56 -4.20
CA PHE A 39 -19.74 -14.56 -3.67
C PHE A 39 -19.29 -14.23 -2.22
N PHE A 40 -18.92 -12.96 -1.95
CA PHE A 40 -18.49 -12.59 -0.61
C PHE A 40 -19.63 -12.61 0.40
N GLU A 41 -20.85 -12.26 0.02
CA GLU A 41 -22.01 -12.37 0.90
C GLU A 41 -22.24 -13.81 1.31
N ASP A 42 -22.24 -14.75 0.37
CA ASP A 42 -22.40 -16.18 0.66
C ASP A 42 -21.30 -16.70 1.59
N VAL A 43 -20.02 -16.35 1.31
CA VAL A 43 -18.89 -16.77 2.13
C VAL A 43 -18.98 -16.23 3.56
N PHE A 44 -19.39 -14.97 3.75
CA PHE A 44 -19.51 -14.39 5.09
C PHE A 44 -20.74 -14.90 5.86
N MET A 45 -21.76 -15.36 5.16
CA MET A 45 -22.97 -15.93 5.78
C MET A 45 -22.85 -17.41 6.09
N ASP A 46 -21.92 -18.13 5.45
CA ASP A 46 -21.65 -19.53 5.70
C ASP A 46 -20.79 -19.70 6.98
N LYS A 47 -21.43 -20.17 8.05
CA LYS A 47 -20.80 -20.35 9.36
C LYS A 47 -19.86 -21.57 9.42
N ASP A 48 -19.97 -22.48 8.48
CA ASP A 48 -19.16 -23.70 8.40
C ASP A 48 -17.92 -23.49 7.51
N MET A 49 -17.85 -22.37 6.81
CA MET A 49 -16.75 -22.01 5.95
C MET A 49 -15.50 -21.61 6.75
N ILE A 50 -14.39 -22.30 6.52
CA ILE A 50 -13.08 -21.86 6.99
C ILE A 50 -12.50 -20.88 5.95
N TRP A 51 -12.75 -19.60 6.17
CA TRP A 51 -12.30 -18.56 5.26
C TRP A 51 -10.82 -18.21 5.47
N MET A 52 -9.97 -18.53 4.49
CA MET A 52 -8.53 -18.27 4.49
C MET A 52 -8.10 -17.20 3.48
N GLY A 53 -9.05 -16.50 2.85
CA GLY A 53 -8.79 -15.52 1.80
C GLY A 53 -8.40 -14.12 2.30
N GLN A 54 -8.40 -13.90 3.60
CA GLN A 54 -8.03 -12.62 4.21
C GLN A 54 -7.08 -12.85 5.40
N ASN A 55 -6.08 -11.99 5.53
CA ASN A 55 -5.11 -12.04 6.63
C ASN A 55 -5.66 -11.33 7.87
N THR A 56 -6.75 -11.85 8.44
CA THR A 56 -7.34 -11.31 9.66
C THR A 56 -6.74 -11.97 10.89
N ASN A 57 -6.44 -11.17 11.92
CA ASN A 57 -5.94 -11.69 13.19
C ASN A 57 -7.12 -12.17 14.05
N HIS A 58 -7.24 -13.48 14.22
CA HIS A 58 -8.23 -14.12 15.10
C HIS A 58 -7.70 -14.44 16.51
N LEU A 59 -6.44 -14.11 16.79
CA LEU A 59 -5.76 -14.45 18.05
C LEU A 59 -5.68 -13.27 19.03
N HIS A 60 -6.29 -12.13 18.69
CA HIS A 60 -6.34 -10.98 19.60
C HIS A 60 -7.26 -11.27 20.78
N GLY A 61 -6.87 -10.80 21.95
CA GLY A 61 -7.71 -10.84 23.15
C GLY A 61 -8.77 -9.73 23.16
N ASP A 62 -9.48 -9.59 24.27
CA ASP A 62 -10.62 -8.68 24.41
C ASP A 62 -10.26 -7.19 24.56
N ILE A 63 -8.98 -6.82 24.53
CA ILE A 63 -8.50 -5.44 24.73
C ILE A 63 -9.20 -4.45 23.80
N ILE A 64 -9.34 -4.82 22.51
CA ILE A 64 -9.99 -3.95 21.51
C ILE A 64 -11.48 -3.82 21.81
N ALA A 65 -12.15 -4.93 22.15
CA ALA A 65 -13.56 -4.93 22.49
C ALA A 65 -13.85 -4.06 23.74
N ASP A 66 -13.03 -4.17 24.77
CA ASP A 66 -13.13 -3.37 25.99
C ASP A 66 -12.90 -1.88 25.73
N ALA A 67 -11.90 -1.54 24.91
CA ALA A 67 -11.63 -0.16 24.49
C ALA A 67 -12.81 0.43 23.72
N MET A 68 -13.37 -0.30 22.75
CA MET A 68 -14.55 0.10 21.98
C MET A 68 -15.76 0.28 22.86
N ALA A 69 -16.02 -0.64 23.80
CA ALA A 69 -17.12 -0.53 24.75
C ALA A 69 -16.98 0.70 25.65
N SER A 70 -15.77 1.00 26.11
CA SER A 70 -15.47 2.20 26.90
C SER A 70 -15.71 3.48 26.11
N CYS A 71 -15.23 3.57 24.87
CA CYS A 71 -15.48 4.70 23.98
C CYS A 71 -16.96 4.89 23.67
N ALA A 72 -17.68 3.80 23.43
CA ALA A 72 -19.13 3.86 23.19
C ALA A 72 -19.89 4.35 24.42
N LYS A 73 -19.55 3.87 25.63
CA LYS A 73 -20.14 4.31 26.89
C LYS A 73 -19.87 5.80 27.18
N ALA A 74 -18.68 6.27 26.85
CA ALA A 74 -18.28 7.67 26.98
C ALA A 74 -18.83 8.56 25.84
N LYS A 75 -19.52 7.99 24.85
CA LYS A 75 -20.03 8.67 23.65
C LYS A 75 -18.93 9.38 22.85
N GLU A 76 -17.71 8.85 22.83
CA GLU A 76 -16.59 9.44 22.09
C GLU A 76 -16.87 9.51 20.58
N TYR A 77 -17.66 8.57 20.04
CA TYR A 77 -18.10 8.55 18.64
C TYR A 77 -18.93 9.79 18.22
N CYS A 78 -19.43 10.59 19.18
CA CYS A 78 -20.15 11.82 18.91
C CYS A 78 -19.24 13.05 18.80
N LYS A 79 -17.93 12.90 19.00
CA LYS A 79 -16.97 13.99 19.01
C LYS A 79 -16.16 14.03 17.72
N TYR A 80 -15.85 15.23 17.27
CA TYR A 80 -14.83 15.37 16.21
C TYR A 80 -13.44 15.11 16.80
N PRO A 81 -12.64 14.25 16.15
CA PRO A 81 -11.24 14.11 16.53
C PRO A 81 -10.43 15.34 16.09
N PRO A 82 -9.23 15.55 16.64
CA PRO A 82 -8.31 16.52 16.07
C PRO A 82 -8.06 16.20 14.58
N PRO A 83 -8.02 17.20 13.67
CA PRO A 83 -7.92 16.97 12.23
C PRO A 83 -6.71 16.13 11.82
N GLU A 84 -5.59 16.26 12.53
CA GLU A 84 -4.34 15.53 12.27
C GLU A 84 -4.20 14.27 13.13
N GLY A 85 -5.23 13.89 13.89
CA GLY A 85 -5.20 12.80 14.85
C GLY A 85 -4.71 13.24 16.24
N PHE A 86 -4.83 12.34 17.22
CA PHE A 86 -4.38 12.60 18.58
C PHE A 86 -2.86 12.60 18.68
N SER A 87 -2.28 13.66 19.21
CA SER A 87 -0.82 13.81 19.36
C SER A 87 -0.19 12.70 20.18
N GLU A 88 -0.88 12.23 21.23
CA GLU A 88 -0.43 11.11 22.05
C GLU A 88 -0.29 9.82 21.22
N LEU A 89 -1.28 9.49 20.39
CA LEU A 89 -1.22 8.31 19.51
C LEU A 89 -0.08 8.43 18.49
N LYS A 90 0.07 9.62 17.89
CA LYS A 90 1.18 9.90 16.95
C LYS A 90 2.53 9.68 17.62
N GLN A 91 2.70 10.17 18.85
CA GLN A 91 3.96 9.99 19.59
C GLN A 91 4.23 8.52 19.94
N LEU A 92 3.21 7.77 20.37
CA LEU A 92 3.33 6.34 20.64
C LEU A 92 3.78 5.55 19.39
N ILE A 93 3.25 5.90 18.21
CA ILE A 93 3.65 5.29 16.94
C ILE A 93 5.12 5.61 16.61
N LEU A 94 5.53 6.87 16.78
CA LEU A 94 6.93 7.28 16.53
C LEU A 94 7.91 6.59 17.47
N ASP A 95 7.53 6.45 18.74
CA ASP A 95 8.35 5.79 19.77
C ASP A 95 8.48 4.29 19.48
N ASP A 96 7.39 3.61 19.11
CA ASP A 96 7.38 2.19 18.75
C ASP A 96 8.24 1.90 17.51
N LEU A 97 8.18 2.79 16.51
CA LEU A 97 8.99 2.69 15.30
C LEU A 97 10.41 3.22 15.43
N GLY A 98 10.76 3.87 16.54
CA GLY A 98 12.08 4.46 16.78
C GLY A 98 12.41 5.69 15.94
N PHE A 99 11.39 6.38 15.38
CA PHE A 99 11.58 7.60 14.58
C PHE A 99 11.64 8.85 15.46
N LYS A 100 12.72 9.66 15.28
CA LYS A 100 12.96 10.86 16.10
C LYS A 100 12.65 12.18 15.41
N ASN A 101 12.72 12.23 14.09
CA ASN A 101 12.57 13.46 13.30
C ASN A 101 11.55 13.25 12.17
N SER A 102 10.41 12.68 12.52
CA SER A 102 9.34 12.34 11.59
C SER A 102 8.01 12.80 12.16
N ASP A 103 7.01 12.87 11.32
CA ASP A 103 5.61 13.07 11.71
C ASP A 103 4.76 11.88 11.25
N VAL A 104 3.57 11.77 11.81
CA VAL A 104 2.61 10.70 11.54
C VAL A 104 1.30 11.30 11.08
N LEU A 105 0.80 10.84 9.95
CA LEU A 105 -0.58 11.09 9.51
C LEU A 105 -1.40 9.82 9.79
N LEU A 106 -2.46 9.97 10.58
CA LEU A 106 -3.41 8.88 10.83
C LEU A 106 -4.42 8.79 9.68
N THR A 107 -4.67 7.58 9.21
CA THR A 107 -5.54 7.31 8.06
C THR A 107 -6.50 6.17 8.34
N ALA A 108 -7.54 6.05 7.54
CA ALA A 108 -8.46 4.91 7.57
C ALA A 108 -7.79 3.66 6.93
N GLY A 109 -6.79 3.13 7.62
CA GLY A 109 -5.99 1.99 7.20
C GLY A 109 -4.93 2.33 6.15
N ALA A 110 -4.09 1.35 5.85
CA ALA A 110 -3.00 1.48 4.88
C ALA A 110 -3.47 1.82 3.45
N THR A 111 -4.70 1.45 3.09
CA THR A 111 -5.26 1.74 1.77
C THR A 111 -5.39 3.24 1.53
N GLU A 112 -5.86 4.00 2.50
CA GLU A 112 -5.92 5.46 2.40
C GLU A 112 -4.51 6.07 2.36
N SER A 113 -3.58 5.60 3.19
CA SER A 113 -2.19 6.05 3.16
C SER A 113 -1.56 5.86 1.79
N LEU A 114 -1.75 4.69 1.17
CA LEU A 114 -1.25 4.38 -0.17
C LEU A 114 -1.85 5.31 -1.24
N TYR A 115 -3.16 5.55 -1.17
CA TYR A 115 -3.83 6.47 -2.08
C TYR A 115 -3.27 7.89 -1.97
N LEU A 116 -3.16 8.43 -0.75
CA LEU A 116 -2.65 9.77 -0.49
C LEU A 116 -1.19 9.92 -0.93
N CYS A 117 -0.33 8.94 -0.64
CA CYS A 117 1.06 8.94 -1.06
C CYS A 117 1.18 8.98 -2.59
N MET A 118 0.42 8.15 -3.29
CA MET A 118 0.47 8.11 -4.75
C MET A 118 -0.09 9.37 -5.38
N GLN A 119 -1.19 9.89 -4.84
CA GLN A 119 -1.78 11.15 -5.30
C GLN A 119 -0.83 12.33 -5.14
N ALA A 120 -0.11 12.38 -4.01
CA ALA A 120 0.78 13.49 -3.70
C ALA A 120 2.10 13.46 -4.48
N LEU A 121 2.57 12.28 -4.90
CA LEU A 121 3.94 12.08 -5.38
C LEU A 121 4.03 11.74 -6.85
N LEU A 122 2.99 11.19 -7.46
CA LEU A 122 3.01 10.72 -8.84
C LEU A 122 2.36 11.69 -9.80
N GLY A 123 2.95 11.80 -10.97
CA GLY A 123 2.45 12.57 -12.11
C GLY A 123 2.43 11.75 -13.40
N PRO A 124 1.88 12.31 -14.49
CA PRO A 124 1.73 11.60 -15.75
C PRO A 124 3.05 11.26 -16.48
N GLN A 125 4.18 11.82 -16.05
CA GLN A 125 5.51 11.55 -16.58
C GLN A 125 6.26 10.50 -15.74
N ASP A 126 5.74 10.16 -14.55
CA ASP A 126 6.42 9.26 -13.63
C ASP A 126 6.05 7.80 -13.90
N ASN A 127 6.96 6.90 -13.57
CA ASN A 127 6.64 5.48 -13.52
C ASN A 127 6.79 4.91 -12.10
N VAL A 128 6.05 3.82 -11.88
CA VAL A 128 6.07 3.03 -10.65
C VAL A 128 6.52 1.62 -10.97
N VAL A 129 7.44 1.06 -10.20
CA VAL A 129 7.87 -0.33 -10.32
C VAL A 129 7.28 -1.14 -9.18
N MET A 130 6.63 -2.26 -9.48
CA MET A 130 6.07 -3.18 -8.51
C MET A 130 6.08 -4.63 -9.00
N SER A 131 5.97 -5.58 -8.09
CA SER A 131 5.89 -7.01 -8.41
C SER A 131 4.57 -7.41 -9.07
N ASP A 132 4.61 -8.44 -9.92
CA ASP A 132 3.46 -9.15 -10.47
C ASP A 132 3.67 -10.68 -10.31
N PRO A 133 2.81 -11.38 -9.53
CA PRO A 133 1.66 -10.86 -8.78
C PRO A 133 2.06 -9.94 -7.62
N GLY A 134 1.14 -9.05 -7.27
CA GLY A 134 1.27 -8.10 -6.18
C GLY A 134 -0.10 -7.66 -5.66
N TYR A 135 -0.11 -6.81 -4.64
CA TYR A 135 -1.37 -6.35 -4.07
C TYR A 135 -2.14 -5.44 -5.03
N LEU A 136 -3.24 -5.95 -5.54
CA LEU A 136 -4.04 -5.36 -6.62
C LEU A 136 -4.42 -3.88 -6.39
N ILE A 137 -4.76 -3.50 -5.15
CA ILE A 137 -5.19 -2.14 -4.82
C ILE A 137 -4.09 -1.12 -5.11
N ILE A 138 -2.84 -1.48 -4.85
CA ILE A 138 -1.68 -0.62 -5.11
C ILE A 138 -1.54 -0.37 -6.62
N GLY A 139 -1.62 -1.43 -7.41
CA GLY A 139 -1.58 -1.31 -8.88
C GLY A 139 -2.69 -0.41 -9.43
N ASN A 140 -3.90 -0.51 -8.88
CA ASN A 140 -5.02 0.33 -9.27
C ASN A 140 -4.75 1.82 -8.99
N PHE A 141 -4.18 2.14 -7.83
CA PHE A 141 -3.83 3.52 -7.49
C PHE A 141 -2.65 4.02 -8.32
N ALA A 142 -1.61 3.20 -8.52
CA ALA A 142 -0.48 3.55 -9.36
C ALA A 142 -0.92 3.87 -10.80
N ASN A 143 -1.76 3.02 -11.41
CA ASN A 143 -2.31 3.25 -12.75
C ASN A 143 -3.18 4.52 -12.85
N ARG A 144 -3.73 4.98 -11.73
CA ARG A 144 -4.52 6.22 -11.71
C ARG A 144 -3.66 7.47 -11.77
N PHE A 145 -2.51 7.47 -11.10
CA PHE A 145 -1.72 8.68 -10.85
C PHE A 145 -0.42 8.74 -11.65
N ALA A 146 0.21 7.59 -11.94
CA ALA A 146 1.43 7.53 -12.76
C ALA A 146 1.13 7.49 -14.26
N GLY A 147 2.11 7.84 -15.05
CA GLY A 147 2.08 7.67 -16.51
C GLY A 147 2.24 6.21 -16.92
N GLU A 148 3.02 5.46 -16.18
CA GLU A 148 3.33 4.04 -16.42
C GLU A 148 3.42 3.27 -15.11
N VAL A 149 2.93 2.03 -15.10
CA VAL A 149 3.21 1.06 -14.03
C VAL A 149 3.95 -0.13 -14.64
N ARG A 150 5.14 -0.38 -14.13
CA ARG A 150 5.99 -1.51 -14.54
C ARG A 150 5.78 -2.67 -13.60
N TYR A 151 5.04 -3.64 -14.09
CA TYR A 151 4.77 -4.88 -13.40
C TYR A 151 5.90 -5.88 -13.68
N VAL A 152 6.69 -6.19 -12.66
CA VAL A 152 7.83 -7.10 -12.77
C VAL A 152 7.38 -8.51 -12.42
N PRO A 153 7.44 -9.47 -13.36
CA PRO A 153 7.04 -10.85 -13.11
C PRO A 153 7.95 -11.49 -12.06
N VAL A 154 7.35 -11.97 -10.96
CA VAL A 154 8.09 -12.58 -9.84
C VAL A 154 7.59 -13.98 -9.48
N TYR A 155 6.67 -14.55 -10.27
CA TYR A 155 6.14 -15.89 -10.02
C TYR A 155 7.08 -16.97 -10.57
N ASN A 156 8.31 -17.00 -10.07
CA ASN A 156 9.30 -18.04 -10.40
C ASN A 156 10.30 -18.26 -9.26
N GLU A 157 10.97 -19.43 -9.27
CA GLU A 157 11.93 -19.82 -8.25
C GLU A 157 13.25 -19.04 -8.32
N GLU A 158 13.67 -18.61 -9.50
CA GLU A 158 14.96 -17.95 -9.73
C GLU A 158 15.05 -16.62 -8.96
N CYS A 159 13.94 -15.88 -8.84
CA CYS A 159 13.87 -14.67 -8.05
C CYS A 159 13.31 -14.88 -6.63
N GLY A 160 13.09 -16.14 -6.21
CA GLY A 160 12.53 -16.47 -4.90
C GLY A 160 11.12 -15.91 -4.67
N TYR A 161 10.33 -15.82 -5.73
CA TYR A 161 8.95 -15.30 -5.73
C TYR A 161 8.82 -13.88 -5.17
N LYS A 162 9.81 -13.01 -5.42
CA LYS A 162 9.84 -11.61 -4.96
C LYS A 162 10.62 -10.71 -5.91
N LEU A 163 10.39 -9.41 -5.83
CA LEU A 163 11.20 -8.43 -6.54
C LEU A 163 12.62 -8.43 -5.95
N THR A 164 13.64 -8.62 -6.79
CA THR A 164 15.04 -8.57 -6.36
C THR A 164 15.67 -7.22 -6.71
N PRO A 165 16.80 -6.83 -6.08
CA PRO A 165 17.51 -5.61 -6.47
C PRO A 165 17.94 -5.60 -7.94
N GLU A 166 18.27 -6.77 -8.52
CA GLU A 166 18.62 -6.92 -9.94
C GLU A 166 17.42 -6.61 -10.83
N LEU A 167 16.28 -7.28 -10.58
CA LEU A 167 15.04 -7.04 -11.31
C LEU A 167 14.57 -5.59 -11.16
N LEU A 168 14.76 -5.00 -10.00
CA LEU A 168 14.46 -3.58 -9.80
C LEU A 168 15.34 -2.72 -10.71
N ARG A 169 16.65 -2.97 -10.74
CA ARG A 169 17.63 -2.20 -11.55
C ARG A 169 17.30 -2.25 -13.04
N GLU A 170 16.87 -3.40 -13.53
CA GLU A 170 16.49 -3.61 -14.94
C GLU A 170 15.20 -2.87 -15.32
N ASN A 171 14.34 -2.59 -14.34
CA ASN A 171 13.03 -1.98 -14.56
C ASN A 171 12.93 -0.51 -14.09
N MET A 172 14.02 0.08 -13.59
CA MET A 172 14.09 1.50 -13.21
C MET A 172 14.74 2.35 -14.30
N ASP A 173 14.29 3.59 -14.40
CA ASP A 173 14.92 4.66 -15.17
C ASP A 173 14.82 6.02 -14.45
N GLU A 174 15.17 7.11 -15.14
CA GLU A 174 15.11 8.47 -14.62
C GLU A 174 13.70 8.95 -14.26
N ASN A 175 12.68 8.35 -14.84
CA ASN A 175 11.28 8.67 -14.58
C ASN A 175 10.69 7.81 -13.45
N THR A 176 11.44 6.85 -12.91
CA THR A 176 10.97 6.03 -11.81
C THR A 176 10.87 6.86 -10.53
N LYS A 177 9.65 7.11 -10.11
CA LYS A 177 9.33 7.93 -8.94
C LYS A 177 9.06 7.12 -7.70
N MET A 178 8.53 5.91 -7.87
CA MET A 178 8.14 5.05 -6.76
C MET A 178 8.46 3.60 -7.05
N VAL A 179 8.96 2.91 -6.03
CA VAL A 179 9.10 1.45 -6.00
C VAL A 179 8.22 0.92 -4.87
N VAL A 180 7.45 -0.11 -5.16
CA VAL A 180 6.58 -0.74 -4.18
C VAL A 180 7.16 -2.07 -3.75
N LEU A 181 7.52 -2.17 -2.49
CA LEU A 181 7.89 -3.42 -1.82
C LEU A 181 6.81 -3.78 -0.81
N ILE A 182 6.37 -5.03 -0.84
CA ILE A 182 5.39 -5.58 0.09
C ILE A 182 6.08 -6.73 0.81
N ASP A 183 6.17 -6.64 2.13
CA ASP A 183 6.89 -7.62 2.94
C ASP A 183 6.05 -8.06 4.17
N PRO A 184 5.67 -9.34 4.27
CA PRO A 184 5.74 -10.38 3.22
C PRO A 184 4.91 -10.04 1.98
N LEU A 185 5.32 -10.53 0.80
CA LEU A 185 4.64 -10.22 -0.46
C LEU A 185 3.23 -10.83 -0.51
N ASN A 186 2.22 -9.99 -0.61
CA ASN A 186 0.87 -10.42 -0.89
C ASN A 186 0.67 -10.52 -2.43
N PRO A 187 0.31 -11.71 -2.99
CA PRO A 187 -0.22 -12.90 -2.30
C PRO A 187 0.78 -14.04 -2.05
N LEU A 188 2.05 -13.92 -2.43
CA LEU A 188 2.98 -15.07 -2.50
C LEU A 188 3.57 -15.48 -1.15
N GLY A 189 3.61 -14.58 -0.16
CA GLY A 189 4.14 -14.86 1.17
C GLY A 189 5.66 -14.85 1.28
N SER A 190 6.38 -14.55 0.22
CA SER A 190 7.84 -14.38 0.24
C SER A 190 8.25 -13.12 1.00
N GLY A 191 9.32 -13.20 1.77
CA GLY A 191 9.84 -12.08 2.58
C GLY A 191 11.24 -11.66 2.16
N TYR A 192 11.70 -10.53 2.67
CA TYR A 192 13.03 -9.98 2.44
C TYR A 192 13.92 -10.15 3.66
N THR A 193 15.21 -10.40 3.42
CA THR A 193 16.24 -10.29 4.44
C THR A 193 16.64 -8.82 4.64
N GLU A 194 17.27 -8.52 5.77
CA GLU A 194 17.79 -7.17 6.05
C GLU A 194 18.83 -6.75 5.00
N GLU A 195 19.65 -7.69 4.52
CA GLU A 195 20.64 -7.47 3.48
C GLU A 195 20.02 -7.08 2.15
N GLU A 196 18.97 -7.78 1.72
CA GLU A 196 18.22 -7.45 0.51
C GLU A 196 17.58 -6.07 0.60
N ILE A 197 16.98 -5.73 1.73
CA ILE A 197 16.43 -4.38 1.95
C ILE A 197 17.52 -3.31 1.84
N LYS A 198 18.69 -3.55 2.42
CA LYS A 198 19.84 -2.62 2.30
C LYS A 198 20.31 -2.43 0.85
N GLU A 199 20.27 -3.50 0.03
CA GLU A 199 20.61 -3.40 -1.38
C GLU A 199 19.61 -2.52 -2.16
N PHE A 200 18.31 -2.64 -1.90
CA PHE A 200 17.30 -1.74 -2.51
C PHE A 200 17.61 -0.26 -2.23
N PHE A 201 18.02 0.08 -1.01
CA PHE A 201 18.43 1.46 -0.68
C PHE A 201 19.70 1.93 -1.40
N LYS A 202 20.62 1.01 -1.69
CA LYS A 202 21.83 1.35 -2.46
C LYS A 202 21.46 1.66 -3.93
N GLU A 203 20.57 0.88 -4.51
CA GLU A 203 20.09 1.12 -5.87
C GLU A 203 19.37 2.48 -5.95
N GLU A 204 18.47 2.79 -5.03
CA GLU A 204 17.78 4.08 -4.99
C GLU A 204 18.75 5.27 -4.97
N LYS A 205 19.84 5.20 -4.20
CA LYS A 205 20.85 6.25 -4.12
C LYS A 205 21.56 6.51 -5.45
N LYS A 206 21.79 5.50 -6.26
CA LYS A 206 22.44 5.66 -7.58
C LYS A 206 21.61 6.50 -8.54
N TYR A 207 20.27 6.42 -8.45
CA TYR A 207 19.35 7.19 -9.28
C TYR A 207 19.09 8.62 -8.75
N LYS A 208 19.35 8.87 -7.46
CA LYS A 208 19.25 10.24 -6.89
C LYS A 208 20.42 11.16 -7.26
N THR A 209 21.54 10.58 -7.70
CA THR A 209 22.79 11.31 -7.97
C THR A 209 22.94 11.72 -9.43
N ARG A 210 21.93 11.50 -10.26
CA ARG A 210 21.84 11.96 -11.64
C ARG A 210 20.63 12.90 -11.75
#